data_06e8047f1085c9926c484a3af787afa8
#
_entry.id   06e8047f1085c9926c484a3af787afa8
#
_cell.length_a   1.000
_cell.length_b   1.000
_cell.length_c   1.000
_cell.angle_alpha   90.00
_cell.angle_beta   90.00
_cell.angle_gamma   90.00
#
_symmetry.space_group_name_H-M   'P 1'
#
loop_
_entity.id
_entity.type
_entity.pdbx_description
1 polymer ?
#
loop_
_entity_poly.entity_id
_entity_poly.type
_entity_poly.pdbx_seq_one_letter_code
_entity_poly.pdbx_strand_id
1 'polypeptide(L)'
;RVIAPDLMGFGRSDKPTEQSDYTYAKHLAWLKELVFERLKLEKFHLFVQDWGGLLGLRIVAEHPDSILTVTAGNTGLPTGDQQMPDAFLAWQKMSQKMNPFPVGSIIQRATVSHLSPEILAAYNAPHPDETYKAGAKIFPALVPTTPEDPENANNKAAWASLMKFEKPFLTLFSDSD
;
A
#
# COMPACT_ATOMS: atom_id res chain seq x y z
N ARG A 1 5.24 0.95 22.18
CA ARG A 1 4.32 0.04 21.46
C ARG A 1 4.50 0.22 19.96
N VAL A 2 4.59 -0.87 19.21
CA VAL A 2 4.61 -0.88 17.74
C VAL A 2 3.32 -1.52 17.26
N ILE A 3 2.74 -0.96 16.18
CA ILE A 3 1.54 -1.47 15.54
C ILE A 3 1.84 -1.62 14.05
N ALA A 4 1.70 -2.83 13.52
CA ALA A 4 1.86 -3.14 12.10
C ALA A 4 0.60 -3.90 11.64
N PRO A 5 -0.39 -3.20 11.09
CA PRO A 5 -1.63 -3.83 10.67
C PRO A 5 -1.45 -4.56 9.33
N ASP A 6 -2.06 -5.72 9.21
CA ASP A 6 -2.31 -6.31 7.91
C ASP A 6 -3.45 -5.55 7.22
N LEU A 7 -3.24 -5.05 6.01
CA LEU A 7 -4.30 -4.40 5.25
C LEU A 7 -5.41 -5.39 4.88
N MET A 8 -6.62 -4.89 4.66
CA MET A 8 -7.74 -5.72 4.20
C MET A 8 -7.36 -6.48 2.92
N GLY A 9 -7.61 -7.77 2.88
CA GLY A 9 -7.18 -8.66 1.79
C GLY A 9 -5.81 -9.33 2.01
N PHE A 10 -5.08 -9.00 3.08
CA PHE A 10 -3.72 -9.49 3.35
C PHE A 10 -3.58 -10.10 4.75
N GLY A 11 -2.52 -10.86 4.95
CA GLY A 11 -2.12 -11.42 6.22
C GLY A 11 -3.27 -12.11 6.96
N ARG A 12 -3.56 -11.68 8.18
CA ARG A 12 -4.62 -12.20 9.04
C ARG A 12 -5.92 -11.38 8.99
N SER A 13 -5.94 -10.27 8.24
CA SER A 13 -7.15 -9.48 8.03
C SER A 13 -8.15 -10.20 7.12
N ASP A 14 -9.40 -9.82 7.20
CA ASP A 14 -10.47 -10.35 6.36
C ASP A 14 -10.17 -10.14 4.87
N LYS A 15 -10.67 -11.05 4.04
CA LYS A 15 -10.43 -11.07 2.60
C LYS A 15 -11.74 -11.16 1.82
N PRO A 16 -12.41 -10.02 1.55
CA PRO A 16 -13.48 -9.98 0.56
C PRO A 16 -13.06 -10.66 -0.74
N THR A 17 -13.97 -11.42 -1.33
CA THR A 17 -13.63 -12.31 -2.45
C THR A 17 -13.74 -11.66 -3.82
N GLU A 18 -14.39 -10.51 -3.91
CA GLU A 18 -14.56 -9.79 -5.15
C GLU A 18 -13.53 -8.65 -5.26
N GLN A 19 -12.88 -8.51 -6.43
CA GLN A 19 -11.94 -7.41 -6.66
C GLN A 19 -12.61 -6.03 -6.53
N SER A 20 -13.90 -5.92 -6.86
CA SER A 20 -14.70 -4.70 -6.72
C SER A 20 -14.91 -4.27 -5.27
N ASP A 21 -14.65 -5.15 -4.31
CA ASP A 21 -14.71 -4.80 -2.89
C ASP A 21 -13.54 -3.91 -2.47
N TYR A 22 -12.47 -3.89 -3.25
CA TYR A 22 -11.26 -3.15 -2.96
C TYR A 22 -11.15 -1.89 -3.82
N THR A 23 -10.95 -0.76 -3.18
CA THR A 23 -10.58 0.50 -3.82
C THR A 23 -9.56 1.21 -2.96
N TYR A 24 -8.79 2.13 -3.55
CA TYR A 24 -7.88 2.99 -2.79
C TYR A 24 -8.62 3.70 -1.63
N ALA A 25 -9.77 4.31 -1.93
CA ALA A 25 -10.59 5.01 -0.94
C ALA A 25 -11.04 4.10 0.21
N LYS A 26 -11.47 2.85 -0.09
CA LYS A 26 -11.84 1.88 0.95
C LYS A 26 -10.65 1.48 1.82
N HIS A 27 -9.47 1.22 1.24
CA HIS A 27 -8.28 0.91 2.03
C HIS A 27 -7.91 2.06 2.97
N LEU A 28 -7.97 3.29 2.49
CA LEU A 28 -7.75 4.47 3.32
C LEU A 28 -8.79 4.58 4.44
N ALA A 29 -10.06 4.35 4.14
CA ALA A 29 -11.14 4.41 5.13
C ALA A 29 -10.98 3.35 6.22
N TRP A 30 -10.70 2.09 5.85
CA TRP A 30 -10.46 1.00 6.81
C TRP A 30 -9.25 1.29 7.71
N LEU A 31 -8.17 1.83 7.13
CA LEU A 31 -6.98 2.15 7.91
C LEU A 31 -7.25 3.33 8.87
N LYS A 32 -7.99 4.34 8.44
CA LYS A 32 -8.40 5.47 9.29
C LYS A 32 -9.33 5.01 10.42
N GLU A 33 -10.31 4.16 10.13
CA GLU A 33 -11.17 3.56 11.15
C GLU A 33 -10.34 2.81 12.19
N LEU A 34 -9.40 1.96 11.73
CA LEU A 34 -8.52 1.23 12.65
C LEU A 34 -7.71 2.18 13.53
N VAL A 35 -7.04 3.16 12.95
CA VAL A 35 -6.10 4.05 13.65
C VAL A 35 -6.84 4.96 14.63
N PHE A 36 -7.89 5.63 14.18
CA PHE A 36 -8.52 6.71 14.95
C PHE A 36 -9.72 6.26 15.77
N GLU A 37 -10.52 5.30 15.25
CA GLU A 37 -11.76 4.89 15.94
C GLU A 37 -11.53 3.66 16.83
N ARG A 38 -10.80 2.64 16.34
CA ARG A 38 -10.60 1.39 17.07
C ARG A 38 -9.44 1.46 18.04
N LEU A 39 -8.28 1.94 17.58
CA LEU A 39 -7.07 2.06 18.40
C LEU A 39 -6.99 3.39 19.13
N LYS A 40 -7.76 4.39 18.71
CA LYS A 40 -7.85 5.75 19.30
C LYS A 40 -6.46 6.38 19.48
N LEU A 41 -5.65 6.31 18.41
CA LEU A 41 -4.31 6.87 18.45
C LEU A 41 -4.38 8.37 18.24
N GLU A 42 -4.02 9.12 19.27
CA GLU A 42 -4.01 10.60 19.23
C GLU A 42 -2.70 11.14 18.65
N LYS A 43 -1.57 10.56 19.04
CA LYS A 43 -0.23 10.96 18.60
C LYS A 43 0.63 9.73 18.33
N PHE A 44 1.27 9.68 17.16
CA PHE A 44 2.14 8.55 16.80
C PHE A 44 3.23 8.93 15.81
N HIS A 45 4.28 8.13 15.78
CA HIS A 45 5.30 8.13 14.73
C HIS A 45 4.85 7.20 13.62
N LEU A 46 5.07 7.58 12.38
CA LEU A 46 4.67 6.80 11.22
C LEU A 46 5.88 6.32 10.43
N PHE A 47 5.97 5.01 10.20
CA PHE A 47 6.87 4.41 9.21
C PHE A 47 6.02 3.82 8.09
N VAL A 48 6.37 4.13 6.84
CA VAL A 48 5.63 3.70 5.65
C VAL A 48 6.57 3.24 4.55
N GLN A 49 6.12 2.22 3.80
CA GLN A 49 6.83 1.66 2.65
C GLN A 49 5.78 1.16 1.65
N ASP A 50 6.07 1.25 0.36
CA ASP A 50 5.20 0.81 -0.74
C ASP A 50 3.76 1.34 -0.56
N TRP A 51 2.73 0.50 -0.59
CA TRP A 51 1.33 0.88 -0.33
C TRP A 51 1.10 1.52 1.04
N GLY A 52 1.92 1.17 2.02
CA GLY A 52 1.90 1.87 3.31
C GLY A 52 2.16 3.37 3.16
N GLY A 53 2.97 3.77 2.17
CA GLY A 53 3.19 5.18 1.83
C GLY A 53 2.00 5.82 1.12
N LEU A 54 1.42 5.15 0.13
CA LEU A 54 0.25 5.67 -0.58
C LEU A 54 -0.89 6.01 0.40
N LEU A 55 -1.16 5.12 1.36
CA LEU A 55 -2.19 5.32 2.37
C LEU A 55 -1.72 6.21 3.52
N GLY A 56 -0.51 5.99 4.02
CA GLY A 56 0.02 6.70 5.19
C GLY A 56 0.28 8.18 4.92
N LEU A 57 0.79 8.55 3.74
CA LEU A 57 0.98 9.96 3.39
C LEU A 57 -0.35 10.71 3.25
N ARG A 58 -1.42 10.03 2.85
CA ARG A 58 -2.78 10.57 2.90
C ARG A 58 -3.23 10.83 4.34
N ILE A 59 -2.94 9.90 5.27
CA ILE A 59 -3.22 10.09 6.69
C ILE A 59 -2.41 11.27 7.24
N VAL A 60 -1.12 11.41 6.89
CA VAL A 60 -0.31 12.58 7.29
C VAL A 60 -0.94 13.88 6.82
N ALA A 61 -1.37 13.92 5.56
CA ALA A 61 -1.96 15.13 4.96
C ALA A 61 -3.31 15.51 5.58
N GLU A 62 -4.13 14.51 5.92
CA GLU A 62 -5.48 14.69 6.45
C GLU A 62 -5.51 14.89 7.98
N HIS A 63 -4.52 14.33 8.70
CA HIS A 63 -4.42 14.36 10.16
C HIS A 63 -3.02 14.78 10.65
N PRO A 64 -2.46 15.92 10.19
CA PRO A 64 -1.08 16.30 10.49
C PRO A 64 -0.84 16.45 11.99
N ASP A 65 -1.86 16.83 12.74
CA ASP A 65 -1.73 17.02 14.19
C ASP A 65 -1.46 15.71 14.93
N SER A 66 -1.97 14.60 14.45
CA SER A 66 -1.77 13.28 15.04
C SER A 66 -0.38 12.69 14.78
N ILE A 67 0.35 13.21 13.81
CA ILE A 67 1.65 12.69 13.41
C ILE A 67 2.75 13.40 14.17
N LEU A 68 3.66 12.64 14.77
CA LEU A 68 4.86 13.18 15.45
C LEU A 68 6.05 13.26 14.49
N THR A 69 6.31 12.18 13.78
CA THR A 69 7.36 12.09 12.75
C THR A 69 6.93 11.14 11.65
N VAL A 70 7.50 11.30 10.46
CA VAL A 70 7.31 10.38 9.33
C VAL A 70 8.65 9.81 8.91
N THR A 71 8.69 8.50 8.65
CA THR A 71 9.76 7.85 7.90
C THR A 71 9.15 7.16 6.69
N ALA A 72 9.53 7.58 5.50
CA ALA A 72 9.05 7.04 4.24
C ALA A 72 10.19 6.32 3.50
N GLY A 73 10.02 5.02 3.28
CA GLY A 73 10.98 4.18 2.56
C GLY A 73 10.35 3.63 1.27
N ASN A 74 11.07 3.67 0.16
CA ASN A 74 10.69 3.08 -1.13
C ASN A 74 9.18 3.19 -1.42
N THR A 75 8.67 4.42 -1.51
CA THR A 75 7.25 4.70 -1.65
C THR A 75 7.02 6.03 -2.35
N GLY A 76 5.78 6.32 -2.68
CA GLY A 76 5.36 7.57 -3.30
C GLY A 76 3.90 7.88 -3.03
N LEU A 77 3.46 9.01 -3.55
CA LEU A 77 2.05 9.39 -3.60
C LEU A 77 1.74 9.86 -5.03
N PRO A 78 1.50 8.93 -5.95
CA PRO A 78 1.31 9.24 -7.38
C PRO A 78 0.04 10.05 -7.63
N THR A 79 0.12 10.98 -8.56
CA THR A 79 -0.99 11.87 -8.97
C THR A 79 -1.48 11.61 -10.39
N GLY A 80 -0.94 10.58 -11.06
CA GLY A 80 -1.26 10.26 -12.44
C GLY A 80 -0.68 11.21 -13.49
N ASP A 81 -0.04 12.30 -13.07
CA ASP A 81 0.60 13.26 -14.00
C ASP A 81 2.03 12.85 -14.38
N GLN A 82 2.61 11.91 -13.64
CA GLN A 82 3.98 11.46 -13.85
C GLN A 82 3.98 10.20 -14.72
N GLN A 83 4.95 10.10 -15.59
CA GLN A 83 5.17 8.87 -16.35
C GLN A 83 5.63 7.78 -15.38
N MET A 84 4.84 6.72 -15.29
CA MET A 84 5.20 5.55 -14.51
C MET A 84 6.24 4.70 -15.24
N PRO A 85 7.17 4.03 -14.53
CA PRO A 85 8.10 3.11 -15.15
C PRO A 85 7.39 2.01 -15.95
N ASP A 86 7.91 1.66 -17.12
CA ASP A 86 7.35 0.61 -17.97
C ASP A 86 7.24 -0.74 -17.22
N ALA A 87 8.20 -1.03 -16.36
CA ALA A 87 8.20 -2.24 -15.53
C ALA A 87 6.98 -2.27 -14.60
N PHE A 88 6.62 -1.14 -13.98
CA PHE A 88 5.43 -1.06 -13.14
C PHE A 88 4.13 -1.21 -13.95
N LEU A 89 4.03 -0.55 -15.11
CA LEU A 89 2.86 -0.68 -15.99
C LEU A 89 2.70 -2.11 -16.52
N ALA A 90 3.81 -2.78 -16.83
CA ALA A 90 3.81 -4.19 -17.19
C ALA A 90 3.34 -5.09 -16.04
N TRP A 91 3.83 -4.83 -14.82
CA TRP A 91 3.39 -5.52 -13.61
C TRP A 91 1.89 -5.32 -13.36
N GLN A 92 1.39 -4.09 -13.42
CA GLN A 92 -0.02 -3.76 -13.26
C GLN A 92 -0.91 -4.57 -14.24
N LYS A 93 -0.54 -4.62 -15.51
CA LYS A 93 -1.25 -5.41 -16.53
C LYS A 93 -1.14 -6.92 -16.32
N MET A 94 0.05 -7.40 -15.93
CA MET A 94 0.32 -8.82 -15.75
C MET A 94 -0.43 -9.35 -14.52
N SER A 95 -0.46 -8.61 -13.41
CA SER A 95 -1.16 -9.03 -12.19
C SER A 95 -2.63 -9.34 -12.45
N GLN A 96 -3.31 -8.54 -13.29
CA GLN A 96 -4.72 -8.75 -13.61
C GLN A 96 -4.98 -10.00 -14.47
N LYS A 97 -3.99 -10.44 -15.26
CA LYS A 97 -4.10 -11.58 -16.17
C LYS A 97 -3.70 -12.90 -15.52
N MET A 98 -2.96 -12.86 -14.40
CA MET A 98 -2.51 -14.08 -13.74
C MET A 98 -3.67 -14.92 -13.21
N ASN A 99 -3.70 -16.21 -13.57
CA ASN A 99 -4.59 -17.21 -13.01
C ASN A 99 -3.94 -18.60 -13.18
N PRO A 100 -3.52 -19.27 -12.10
CA PRO A 100 -3.59 -18.81 -10.71
C PRO A 100 -2.67 -17.61 -10.43
N PHE A 101 -2.99 -16.85 -9.35
CA PHE A 101 -2.15 -15.74 -8.87
C PHE A 101 -1.11 -16.30 -7.87
N PRO A 102 0.18 -16.42 -8.25
CA PRO A 102 1.18 -17.18 -7.49
C PRO A 102 1.92 -16.30 -6.48
N VAL A 103 1.30 -15.98 -5.33
CA VAL A 103 1.81 -15.03 -4.33
C VAL A 103 3.27 -15.29 -3.96
N GLY A 104 3.60 -16.50 -3.49
CA GLY A 104 4.98 -16.84 -3.10
C GLY A 104 5.99 -16.66 -4.23
N SER A 105 5.63 -17.03 -5.48
CA SER A 105 6.52 -16.86 -6.63
C SER A 105 6.72 -15.38 -7.00
N ILE A 106 5.71 -14.53 -6.80
CA ILE A 106 5.82 -13.09 -7.00
C ILE A 106 6.81 -12.51 -5.99
N ILE A 107 6.67 -12.85 -4.71
CA ILE A 107 7.58 -12.42 -3.64
C ILE A 107 9.02 -12.87 -3.92
N GLN A 108 9.23 -14.15 -4.34
CA GLN A 108 10.57 -14.63 -4.69
C GLN A 108 11.21 -13.82 -5.82
N ARG A 109 10.44 -13.42 -6.82
CA ARG A 109 10.95 -12.60 -7.93
C ARG A 109 11.27 -11.16 -7.54
N ALA A 110 10.54 -10.64 -6.56
CA ALA A 110 10.75 -9.30 -6.00
C ALA A 110 11.84 -9.25 -4.91
N THR A 111 12.51 -10.37 -4.64
CA THR A 111 13.50 -10.50 -3.58
C THR A 111 14.84 -10.95 -4.15
N VAL A 112 15.93 -10.27 -3.78
CA VAL A 112 17.30 -10.64 -4.20
C VAL A 112 17.72 -11.98 -3.56
N SER A 113 17.34 -12.21 -2.31
CA SER A 113 17.67 -13.43 -1.58
C SER A 113 16.82 -14.60 -2.06
N HIS A 114 17.43 -15.80 -2.10
CA HIS A 114 16.67 -17.03 -2.31
C HIS A 114 15.88 -17.36 -1.04
N LEU A 115 14.56 -17.41 -1.17
CA LEU A 115 13.64 -17.71 -0.07
C LEU A 115 13.48 -19.23 0.06
N SER A 116 13.51 -19.74 1.29
CA SER A 116 13.29 -21.16 1.54
C SER A 116 11.84 -21.57 1.25
N PRO A 117 11.56 -22.87 1.02
CA PRO A 117 10.19 -23.37 0.82
C PRO A 117 9.24 -23.00 1.96
N GLU A 118 9.73 -22.98 3.21
CA GLU A 118 8.94 -22.63 4.39
C GLU A 118 8.54 -21.15 4.38
N ILE A 119 9.45 -20.26 3.96
CA ILE A 119 9.15 -18.83 3.82
C ILE A 119 8.12 -18.61 2.72
N LEU A 120 8.29 -19.27 1.57
CA LEU A 120 7.31 -19.20 0.48
C LEU A 120 5.94 -19.75 0.89
N ALA A 121 5.91 -20.84 1.65
CA ALA A 121 4.68 -21.39 2.22
C ALA A 121 4.00 -20.39 3.18
N ALA A 122 4.78 -19.66 4.00
CA ALA A 122 4.25 -18.64 4.89
C ALA A 122 3.60 -17.47 4.12
N TYR A 123 4.19 -17.04 2.99
CA TYR A 123 3.58 -16.02 2.12
C TYR A 123 2.30 -16.52 1.42
N ASN A 124 2.20 -17.81 1.12
CA ASN A 124 0.98 -18.40 0.53
C ASN A 124 -0.12 -18.68 1.57
N ALA A 125 0.24 -18.92 2.83
CA ALA A 125 -0.69 -19.34 3.87
C ALA A 125 -1.92 -18.44 4.07
N PRO A 126 -1.84 -17.09 3.93
CA PRO A 126 -3.01 -16.21 4.02
C PRO A 126 -4.04 -16.42 2.90
N HIS A 127 -3.68 -17.12 1.83
CA HIS A 127 -4.46 -17.24 0.60
C HIS A 127 -4.68 -18.74 0.26
N PRO A 128 -5.60 -19.43 0.96
CA PRO A 128 -5.80 -20.87 0.80
C PRO A 128 -6.29 -21.28 -0.60
N ASP A 129 -6.98 -20.39 -1.29
CA ASP A 129 -7.40 -20.57 -2.68
C ASP A 129 -7.45 -19.23 -3.44
N GLU A 130 -7.87 -19.25 -4.71
CA GLU A 130 -7.86 -18.06 -5.58
C GLU A 130 -8.84 -16.96 -5.12
N THR A 131 -9.93 -17.31 -4.44
CA THR A 131 -10.91 -16.32 -3.99
C THR A 131 -10.32 -15.39 -2.92
N TYR A 132 -9.43 -15.91 -2.07
CA TYR A 132 -8.72 -15.13 -1.05
C TYR A 132 -7.62 -14.21 -1.61
N LYS A 133 -7.34 -14.28 -2.92
CA LYS A 133 -6.31 -13.47 -3.58
C LYS A 133 -6.86 -12.22 -4.28
N ALA A 134 -8.17 -11.98 -4.21
CA ALA A 134 -8.82 -10.85 -4.89
C ALA A 134 -8.15 -9.51 -4.54
N GLY A 135 -7.91 -9.26 -3.24
CA GLY A 135 -7.23 -8.05 -2.77
C GLY A 135 -5.81 -7.92 -3.30
N ALA A 136 -4.99 -8.97 -3.16
CA ALA A 136 -3.60 -8.95 -3.64
C ALA A 136 -3.51 -8.77 -5.15
N LYS A 137 -4.43 -9.38 -5.90
CA LYS A 137 -4.47 -9.31 -7.36
C LYS A 137 -4.84 -7.92 -7.88
N ILE A 138 -5.83 -7.26 -7.27
CA ILE A 138 -6.28 -5.93 -7.70
C ILE A 138 -5.32 -4.81 -7.25
N PHE A 139 -4.53 -5.02 -6.20
CA PHE A 139 -3.74 -3.99 -5.55
C PHE A 139 -2.86 -3.18 -6.52
N PRO A 140 -2.09 -3.79 -7.43
CA PRO A 140 -1.31 -3.01 -8.41
C PRO A 140 -2.18 -2.11 -9.29
N ALA A 141 -3.40 -2.53 -9.63
CA ALA A 141 -4.30 -1.76 -10.47
C ALA A 141 -4.95 -0.56 -9.76
N LEU A 142 -4.91 -0.53 -8.43
CA LEU A 142 -5.43 0.60 -7.64
C LEU A 142 -4.44 1.77 -7.53
N VAL A 143 -3.19 1.62 -7.96
CA VAL A 143 -2.21 2.71 -7.95
C VAL A 143 -2.56 3.70 -9.05
N PRO A 144 -2.75 4.99 -8.74
CA PRO A 144 -3.03 6.02 -9.74
C PRO A 144 -1.88 6.18 -10.74
N THR A 145 -2.14 5.92 -12.01
CA THR A 145 -1.14 5.94 -13.09
C THR A 145 -1.51 6.86 -14.24
N THR A 146 -2.75 7.32 -14.28
CA THR A 146 -3.26 8.24 -15.31
C THR A 146 -3.96 9.44 -14.69
N PRO A 147 -4.08 10.57 -15.39
CA PRO A 147 -4.77 11.76 -14.88
C PRO A 147 -6.25 11.54 -14.54
N GLU A 148 -6.87 10.50 -15.11
CA GLU A 148 -8.28 10.15 -14.94
C GLU A 148 -8.55 9.28 -13.70
N ASP A 149 -7.50 8.83 -13.03
CA ASP A 149 -7.66 8.00 -11.82
C ASP A 149 -8.46 8.73 -10.72
N PRO A 150 -9.43 8.06 -10.08
CA PRO A 150 -10.35 8.72 -9.14
C PRO A 150 -9.66 9.40 -7.95
N GLU A 151 -8.49 8.90 -7.54
CA GLU A 151 -7.75 9.41 -6.39
C GLU A 151 -6.78 10.56 -6.69
N ASN A 152 -6.61 10.92 -7.96
CA ASN A 152 -5.64 11.97 -8.34
C ASN A 152 -5.91 13.32 -7.70
N ALA A 153 -7.16 13.78 -7.70
CA ALA A 153 -7.50 15.05 -7.07
C ALA A 153 -7.19 15.04 -5.57
N ASN A 154 -7.49 13.92 -4.90
CA ASN A 154 -7.22 13.72 -3.49
C ASN A 154 -5.70 13.65 -3.20
N ASN A 155 -4.93 12.96 -4.03
CA ASN A 155 -3.48 12.88 -3.88
C ASN A 155 -2.81 14.24 -4.15
N LYS A 156 -3.27 15.02 -5.12
CA LYS A 156 -2.81 16.40 -5.34
C LYS A 156 -3.10 17.29 -4.14
N ALA A 157 -4.30 17.20 -3.57
CA ALA A 157 -4.65 17.93 -2.34
C ALA A 157 -3.77 17.50 -1.15
N ALA A 158 -3.49 16.19 -1.03
CA ALA A 158 -2.59 15.69 -0.01
C ALA A 158 -1.17 16.25 -0.17
N TRP A 159 -0.62 16.33 -1.39
CA TRP A 159 0.67 16.98 -1.64
C TRP A 159 0.68 18.43 -1.19
N ALA A 160 -0.39 19.20 -1.46
CA ALA A 160 -0.49 20.59 -1.00
C ALA A 160 -0.45 20.73 0.53
N SER A 161 -0.92 19.72 1.26
CA SER A 161 -0.82 19.65 2.73
C SER A 161 0.58 19.19 3.17
N LEU A 162 1.14 18.15 2.54
CA LEU A 162 2.46 17.62 2.85
C LEU A 162 3.57 18.67 2.66
N MET A 163 3.46 19.54 1.66
CA MET A 163 4.39 20.64 1.45
C MET A 163 4.41 21.66 2.61
N LYS A 164 3.42 21.63 3.47
CA LYS A 164 3.32 22.50 4.67
C LYS A 164 3.62 21.73 5.97
N PHE A 165 4.01 20.46 5.86
CA PHE A 165 4.28 19.62 7.03
C PHE A 165 5.69 19.93 7.55
N GLU A 166 5.78 20.53 8.74
CA GLU A 166 7.03 21.04 9.34
C GLU A 166 7.67 20.08 10.36
N LYS A 167 6.99 18.95 10.67
CA LYS A 167 7.52 17.98 11.63
C LYS A 167 8.60 17.10 10.98
N PRO A 168 9.46 16.42 11.76
CA PRO A 168 10.54 15.61 11.19
C PRO A 168 10.04 14.59 10.20
N PHE A 169 10.64 14.61 9.01
CA PHE A 169 10.31 13.73 7.89
C PHE A 169 11.61 13.15 7.33
N LEU A 170 11.77 11.83 7.40
CA LEU A 170 12.93 11.11 6.88
C LEU A 170 12.53 10.30 5.65
N THR A 171 13.32 10.38 4.59
CA THR A 171 13.21 9.51 3.42
C THR A 171 14.35 8.49 3.40
N LEU A 172 14.01 7.22 3.19
CA LEU A 172 14.93 6.09 3.13
C LEU A 172 14.66 5.29 1.85
N PHE A 173 15.44 5.56 0.82
CA PHE A 173 15.27 4.92 -0.48
C PHE A 173 16.51 4.10 -0.82
N SER A 174 16.29 2.89 -1.33
CA SER A 174 17.36 2.10 -1.94
C SER A 174 17.61 2.58 -3.38
N ASP A 175 18.78 2.30 -3.88
CA ASP A 175 19.20 2.59 -5.25
C ASP A 175 18.85 1.48 -6.25
N SER A 176 18.18 0.44 -5.77
CA SER A 176 17.82 -0.75 -6.56
C SER A 176 16.30 -1.07 -6.55
N ASP A 177 15.47 -0.12 -6.09
CA ASP A 177 14.00 -0.29 -6.03
C ASP A 177 13.33 0.33 -7.26
#